data_869b9d909d7111418bf60c54be9346cd
#
_entry.id   869b9d909d7111418bf60c54be9346cd
#
_cell.length_a   1.000
_cell.length_b   1.000
_cell.length_c   1.000
_cell.angle_alpha   90.00
_cell.angle_beta   90.00
_cell.angle_gamma   90.00
#
_symmetry.space_group_name_H-M   'P 1'
#
loop_
_entity.id
_entity.type
_entity.pdbx_description
1 polymer ?
#
loop_
_entity_poly.entity_id
_entity_poly.type
_entity_poly.pdbx_seq_one_letter_code
_entity_poly.pdbx_strand_id
1 'polypeptide(L)'
;RRQRQMCIRDRFNTKGELSPDCEANKERLADVKNVDFHEVTSQFVPPVLTVDHVVIDGLFGSGLNKPLSGGFAAVVKYINASSAQIVAIDVPSGLMGEENTFNIKANIVRADVTLSLQLPKLAFLFAENQEFVGEWELLDIGLSEDAIEEMATDYSLLEAEDMQDLLKPRNKFAHKGDFGRALLIAGSQGMAGASVLAAKACLRSGVGLLTMHVPYCNNMIVQTSVPEAMTELDPSDTCFACPTDTDDYQAVGIGPGLGKAEETEGAVLEQIDSCLSPMVVDADALNVLAGHRNYIGRLPKGSILTPHPKELERLVGKCQDSYERLTKARELARTSGIYIILKGAYSVVITPQGKCYFNTTGNPGMATGGSGDVLTGVVLALLAQGYASEDAACLAMYVHGLAGDIACKKYGAIGMTAGDIVTCLPLAWRMMEE
;
A
#
# COMPACT_ATOMS: atom_id res chain seq x y z
N ARG A 1 -33.24 -32.63 -6.52
CA ARG A 1 -32.30 -33.78 -6.48
C ARG A 1 -31.06 -33.27 -5.79
N ARG A 2 -30.80 -33.65 -4.51
CA ARG A 2 -29.50 -33.43 -3.85
C ARG A 2 -28.48 -34.31 -4.57
N GLN A 3 -27.58 -33.67 -5.33
CA GLN A 3 -26.38 -34.36 -5.84
C GLN A 3 -25.60 -34.89 -4.62
N ARG A 4 -25.29 -36.16 -4.59
CA ARG A 4 -24.38 -36.72 -3.58
C ARG A 4 -23.00 -36.20 -3.92
N GLN A 5 -22.51 -35.23 -3.19
CA GLN A 5 -21.12 -34.82 -3.28
C GLN A 5 -20.27 -35.92 -2.68
N MET A 6 -19.36 -36.47 -3.48
CA MET A 6 -18.35 -37.42 -3.03
C MET A 6 -17.10 -36.64 -2.70
N CYS A 7 -16.57 -36.79 -1.50
CA CYS A 7 -15.32 -36.16 -1.07
C CYS A 7 -14.19 -37.20 -1.16
N ILE A 8 -13.18 -36.91 -1.97
CA ILE A 8 -11.92 -37.66 -1.99
C ILE A 8 -10.92 -36.88 -1.13
N ARG A 9 -10.28 -37.58 -0.20
CA ARG A 9 -9.27 -36.99 0.68
C ARG A 9 -7.98 -37.77 0.61
N ASP A 10 -7.01 -37.20 -0.10
CA ASP A 10 -5.67 -37.76 -0.22
C ASP A 10 -4.77 -37.16 0.84
N ARG A 11 -4.14 -38.03 1.60
CA ARG A 11 -3.19 -37.65 2.63
C ARG A 11 -1.79 -38.14 2.30
N PHE A 12 -0.86 -37.22 2.17
CA PHE A 12 0.55 -37.50 1.90
C PHE A 12 1.29 -37.76 3.22
N ASN A 13 1.60 -39.06 3.50
CA ASN A 13 2.33 -39.49 4.68
C ASN A 13 3.70 -40.07 4.30
N THR A 14 4.63 -39.15 3.95
CA THR A 14 5.98 -39.55 3.50
C THR A 14 6.95 -39.89 4.64
N LYS A 15 6.61 -39.53 5.88
CA LYS A 15 7.47 -39.74 7.07
C LYS A 15 7.02 -40.92 7.95
N GLY A 16 5.81 -41.47 7.73
CA GLY A 16 5.25 -42.59 8.50
C GLY A 16 4.72 -42.23 9.89
N GLU A 17 4.95 -41.00 10.38
CA GLU A 17 4.50 -40.55 11.69
C GLU A 17 3.45 -39.42 11.55
N LEU A 18 2.46 -39.43 12.44
CA LEU A 18 1.40 -38.42 12.53
C LEU A 18 1.58 -37.60 13.79
N SER A 19 1.22 -36.30 13.73
CA SER A 19 0.98 -35.57 14.98
C SER A 19 -0.27 -36.13 15.67
N PRO A 20 -0.36 -36.07 17.01
CA PRO A 20 -1.53 -36.55 17.76
C PRO A 20 -2.85 -36.00 17.24
N ASP A 21 -2.89 -34.67 16.94
CA ASP A 21 -4.09 -34.02 16.41
C ASP A 21 -4.47 -34.54 15.02
N CYS A 22 -3.47 -34.82 14.20
CA CYS A 22 -3.72 -35.35 12.87
C CYS A 22 -4.22 -36.80 12.91
N GLU A 23 -3.75 -37.61 13.84
CA GLU A 23 -4.23 -38.98 14.07
C GLU A 23 -5.67 -38.95 14.58
N ALA A 24 -5.99 -38.11 15.58
CA ALA A 24 -7.34 -37.93 16.08
C ALA A 24 -8.32 -37.47 14.98
N ASN A 25 -7.90 -36.58 14.10
CA ASN A 25 -8.72 -36.14 12.97
C ASN A 25 -8.87 -37.22 11.89
N LYS A 26 -7.86 -38.06 11.67
CA LYS A 26 -7.94 -39.22 10.78
C LYS A 26 -8.98 -40.24 11.32
N GLU A 27 -8.95 -40.54 12.61
CA GLU A 27 -9.93 -41.42 13.26
C GLU A 27 -11.36 -40.91 13.11
N ARG A 28 -11.58 -39.59 13.32
CA ARG A 28 -12.90 -38.95 13.13
C ARG A 28 -13.42 -39.10 11.69
N LEU A 29 -12.54 -39.17 10.70
CA LEU A 29 -12.93 -39.33 9.29
C LEU A 29 -13.48 -40.75 8.99
N ALA A 30 -13.09 -41.75 9.74
CA ALA A 30 -13.57 -43.14 9.55
C ALA A 30 -15.09 -43.26 9.72
N ASP A 31 -15.70 -42.38 10.53
CA ASP A 31 -17.14 -42.33 10.80
C ASP A 31 -17.92 -41.42 9.83
N VAL A 32 -17.21 -40.67 8.96
CA VAL A 32 -17.86 -39.75 8.02
C VAL A 32 -18.27 -40.48 6.75
N LYS A 33 -19.60 -40.54 6.53
CA LYS A 33 -20.16 -41.14 5.31
C LYS A 33 -19.85 -40.27 4.09
N ASN A 34 -19.51 -40.90 2.96
CA ASN A 34 -19.23 -40.29 1.66
C ASN A 34 -17.86 -39.60 1.57
N VAL A 35 -16.88 -39.95 2.40
CA VAL A 35 -15.48 -39.60 2.24
C VAL A 35 -14.73 -40.84 1.78
N ASP A 36 -14.01 -40.74 0.66
CA ASP A 36 -13.05 -41.72 0.18
C ASP A 36 -11.66 -41.24 0.61
N PHE A 37 -11.07 -41.93 1.61
CA PHE A 37 -9.80 -41.55 2.21
C PHE A 37 -8.68 -42.42 1.69
N HIS A 38 -7.66 -41.78 1.11
CA HIS A 38 -6.45 -42.43 0.62
C HIS A 38 -5.22 -41.94 1.39
N GLU A 39 -4.42 -42.88 1.88
CA GLU A 39 -3.11 -42.59 2.46
C GLU A 39 -2.01 -42.82 1.40
N VAL A 40 -1.35 -41.75 0.99
CA VAL A 40 -0.31 -41.76 -0.02
C VAL A 40 1.05 -41.86 0.66
N THR A 41 1.66 -43.04 0.64
CA THR A 41 2.97 -43.27 1.29
C THR A 41 4.14 -43.33 0.31
N SER A 42 3.89 -43.71 -0.95
CA SER A 42 4.95 -43.87 -1.96
C SER A 42 4.54 -43.38 -3.35
N GLN A 43 3.43 -43.89 -3.87
CA GLN A 43 2.95 -43.52 -5.21
C GLN A 43 1.59 -42.86 -5.12
N PHE A 44 1.45 -41.69 -5.74
CA PHE A 44 0.19 -40.98 -5.87
C PHE A 44 -0.40 -41.22 -7.26
N VAL A 45 -1.63 -41.70 -7.30
CA VAL A 45 -2.43 -41.80 -8.53
C VAL A 45 -3.47 -40.70 -8.48
N PRO A 46 -3.26 -39.59 -9.20
CA PRO A 46 -4.15 -38.45 -9.11
C PRO A 46 -5.53 -38.78 -9.69
N PRO A 47 -6.64 -38.35 -9.04
CA PRO A 47 -7.98 -38.46 -9.60
C PRO A 47 -8.14 -37.58 -10.82
N VAL A 48 -9.04 -37.89 -11.74
CA VAL A 48 -9.36 -37.01 -12.88
C VAL A 48 -10.11 -35.77 -12.33
N LEU A 49 -9.52 -34.60 -12.52
CA LEU A 49 -10.09 -33.31 -12.10
C LEU A 49 -10.74 -32.59 -13.29
N THR A 50 -11.99 -32.15 -13.12
CA THR A 50 -12.79 -31.43 -14.12
C THR A 50 -13.33 -30.13 -13.51
N VAL A 51 -14.04 -29.34 -14.31
CA VAL A 51 -14.71 -28.10 -13.88
C VAL A 51 -15.77 -28.30 -12.79
N ASP A 52 -16.27 -29.53 -12.61
CA ASP A 52 -17.27 -29.86 -11.59
C ASP A 52 -16.62 -30.17 -10.22
N HIS A 53 -15.29 -30.18 -10.14
CA HIS A 53 -14.57 -30.46 -8.92
C HIS A 53 -14.08 -29.18 -8.24
N VAL A 54 -14.01 -29.23 -6.92
CA VAL A 54 -13.30 -28.28 -6.09
C VAL A 54 -12.11 -28.99 -5.46
N VAL A 55 -10.91 -28.50 -5.70
CA VAL A 55 -9.69 -28.95 -5.05
C VAL A 55 -9.46 -28.09 -3.82
N ILE A 56 -9.32 -28.75 -2.66
CA ILE A 56 -8.93 -28.06 -1.42
C ILE A 56 -7.46 -28.39 -1.18
N ASP A 57 -6.61 -27.37 -1.31
CA ASP A 57 -5.18 -27.45 -1.08
C ASP A 57 -4.87 -27.21 0.41
N GLY A 58 -4.40 -28.24 1.07
CA GLY A 58 -3.93 -28.21 2.46
C GLY A 58 -2.63 -29.00 2.63
N LEU A 59 -1.77 -29.08 1.58
CA LEU A 59 -0.52 -29.84 1.63
C LEU A 59 0.53 -29.19 2.53
N PHE A 60 0.69 -27.86 2.39
CA PHE A 60 1.64 -27.06 3.16
C PHE A 60 0.99 -25.72 3.53
N GLY A 61 1.23 -25.27 4.76
CA GLY A 61 0.81 -23.95 5.26
C GLY A 61 2.01 -23.02 5.45
N SER A 62 1.86 -22.03 6.34
CA SER A 62 2.82 -20.96 6.63
C SER A 62 4.21 -21.42 7.11
N GLY A 63 4.35 -22.67 7.54
CA GLY A 63 5.65 -23.25 7.97
C GLY A 63 6.62 -23.61 6.84
N LEU A 64 6.24 -23.41 5.57
CA LEU A 64 7.12 -23.69 4.44
C LEU A 64 8.24 -22.65 4.35
N ASN A 65 9.51 -23.12 4.30
CA ASN A 65 10.70 -22.26 4.28
C ASN A 65 11.68 -22.54 3.14
N LYS A 66 11.27 -23.36 2.18
CA LYS A 66 12.06 -23.67 0.98
C LYS A 66 11.15 -24.09 -0.17
N PRO A 67 11.59 -23.90 -1.43
CA PRO A 67 10.82 -24.28 -2.61
C PRO A 67 10.43 -25.77 -2.61
N LEU A 68 9.21 -26.07 -3.07
CA LEU A 68 8.78 -27.45 -3.24
C LEU A 68 9.55 -28.14 -4.38
N SER A 69 9.80 -29.45 -4.19
CA SER A 69 10.52 -30.28 -5.15
C SER A 69 9.97 -31.70 -5.18
N GLY A 70 10.45 -32.52 -6.12
CA GLY A 70 10.11 -33.95 -6.22
C GLY A 70 8.60 -34.19 -6.40
N GLY A 71 8.07 -35.16 -5.64
CA GLY A 71 6.67 -35.62 -5.75
C GLY A 71 5.65 -34.49 -5.47
N PHE A 72 5.89 -33.64 -4.47
CA PHE A 72 4.99 -32.53 -4.16
C PHE A 72 4.92 -31.50 -5.29
N ALA A 73 6.05 -31.19 -5.91
CA ALA A 73 6.06 -30.32 -7.09
C ALA A 73 5.28 -30.92 -8.27
N ALA A 74 5.29 -32.25 -8.44
CA ALA A 74 4.49 -32.93 -9.45
C ALA A 74 2.98 -32.86 -9.15
N VAL A 75 2.59 -32.99 -7.89
CA VAL A 75 1.19 -32.83 -7.44
C VAL A 75 0.70 -31.41 -7.70
N VAL A 76 1.48 -30.41 -7.32
CA VAL A 76 1.16 -28.99 -7.57
C VAL A 76 0.96 -28.72 -9.06
N LYS A 77 1.87 -29.21 -9.91
CA LYS A 77 1.74 -29.04 -11.37
C LYS A 77 0.49 -29.73 -11.93
N TYR A 78 0.14 -30.89 -11.39
CA TYR A 78 -1.08 -31.60 -11.75
C TYR A 78 -2.33 -30.79 -11.38
N ILE A 79 -2.40 -30.27 -10.14
CA ILE A 79 -3.50 -29.41 -9.67
C ILE A 79 -3.63 -28.17 -10.56
N ASN A 80 -2.53 -27.45 -10.81
CA ASN A 80 -2.51 -26.25 -11.63
C ASN A 80 -2.88 -26.49 -13.11
N ALA A 81 -2.69 -27.70 -13.63
CA ALA A 81 -3.06 -28.08 -15.00
C ALA A 81 -4.54 -28.47 -15.12
N SER A 82 -5.25 -28.64 -14.01
CA SER A 82 -6.67 -28.99 -14.00
C SER A 82 -7.55 -27.79 -14.31
N SER A 83 -8.82 -28.06 -14.64
CA SER A 83 -9.86 -27.02 -14.77
C SER A 83 -10.77 -26.93 -13.54
N ALA A 84 -10.41 -27.57 -12.44
CA ALA A 84 -11.13 -27.51 -11.18
C ALA A 84 -10.94 -26.15 -10.50
N GLN A 85 -11.92 -25.73 -9.71
CA GLN A 85 -11.75 -24.59 -8.80
C GLN A 85 -10.79 -25.01 -7.67
N ILE A 86 -9.85 -24.12 -7.33
CA ILE A 86 -8.82 -24.41 -6.32
C ILE A 86 -9.00 -23.47 -5.12
N VAL A 87 -9.17 -24.04 -3.94
CA VAL A 87 -9.25 -23.32 -2.67
C VAL A 87 -8.08 -23.73 -1.78
N ALA A 88 -7.21 -22.81 -1.44
CA ALA A 88 -6.09 -23.04 -0.54
C ALA A 88 -6.48 -22.75 0.92
N ILE A 89 -5.99 -23.59 1.83
CA ILE A 89 -6.11 -23.38 3.27
C ILE A 89 -4.81 -22.78 3.80
N ASP A 90 -4.90 -21.70 4.53
CA ASP A 90 -3.82 -20.91 5.12
C ASP A 90 -2.94 -20.20 4.09
N VAL A 91 -2.18 -20.95 3.28
CA VAL A 91 -1.30 -20.42 2.22
C VAL A 91 -1.32 -21.41 1.06
N PRO A 92 -1.39 -20.97 -0.21
CA PRO A 92 -1.25 -21.85 -1.35
C PRO A 92 0.05 -22.66 -1.26
N SER A 93 -0.05 -23.98 -1.34
CA SER A 93 1.10 -24.86 -1.16
C SER A 93 2.22 -24.53 -2.13
N GLY A 94 3.41 -24.34 -1.60
CA GLY A 94 4.58 -23.89 -2.33
C GLY A 94 4.89 -22.39 -2.18
N LEU A 95 3.93 -21.54 -1.81
CA LEU A 95 4.17 -20.16 -1.45
C LEU A 95 4.71 -20.08 -0.03
N MET A 96 5.77 -19.31 0.21
CA MET A 96 6.26 -18.96 1.54
C MET A 96 5.55 -17.69 2.05
N GLY A 97 5.32 -17.61 3.36
CA GLY A 97 4.51 -16.55 3.96
C GLY A 97 5.08 -15.14 3.83
N GLU A 98 6.39 -15.01 3.56
CA GLU A 98 7.07 -13.73 3.45
C GLU A 98 7.88 -13.64 2.15
N GLU A 99 9.15 -14.04 2.17
CA GLU A 99 10.09 -13.93 1.06
C GLU A 99 9.91 -15.06 0.03
N ASN A 100 9.73 -14.69 -1.23
CA ASN A 100 9.61 -15.62 -2.36
C ASN A 100 10.60 -15.33 -3.51
N THR A 101 11.61 -14.48 -3.30
CA THR A 101 12.55 -14.01 -4.32
C THR A 101 13.23 -15.16 -5.08
N PHE A 102 13.61 -16.21 -4.35
CA PHE A 102 14.27 -17.40 -4.93
C PHE A 102 13.35 -18.63 -5.01
N ASN A 103 12.03 -18.42 -4.93
CA ASN A 103 11.08 -19.51 -5.00
C ASN A 103 10.87 -20.00 -6.43
N ILE A 104 10.47 -21.25 -6.58
CA ILE A 104 10.16 -21.87 -7.87
C ILE A 104 8.67 -21.69 -8.16
N LYS A 105 8.32 -20.63 -8.86
CA LYS A 105 6.92 -20.25 -9.17
C LYS A 105 6.09 -21.38 -9.80
N ALA A 106 6.71 -22.24 -10.62
CA ALA A 106 6.03 -23.39 -11.23
C ALA A 106 5.61 -24.48 -10.22
N ASN A 107 6.12 -24.41 -8.99
CA ASN A 107 5.84 -25.37 -7.92
C ASN A 107 4.95 -24.76 -6.81
N ILE A 108 4.25 -23.67 -7.11
CA ILE A 108 3.29 -23.01 -6.23
C ILE A 108 1.88 -23.27 -6.77
N VAL A 109 0.95 -23.67 -5.90
CA VAL A 109 -0.47 -23.81 -6.23
C VAL A 109 -1.03 -22.45 -6.64
N ARG A 110 -1.83 -22.40 -7.71
CA ARG A 110 -2.58 -21.23 -8.15
C ARG A 110 -4.01 -21.38 -7.65
N ALA A 111 -4.28 -20.84 -6.49
CA ALA A 111 -5.60 -20.85 -5.90
C ALA A 111 -6.51 -19.79 -6.53
N ASP A 112 -7.79 -20.12 -6.71
CA ASP A 112 -8.82 -19.11 -7.00
C ASP A 112 -9.18 -18.34 -5.74
N VAL A 113 -9.18 -19.04 -4.58
CA VAL A 113 -9.46 -18.46 -3.26
C VAL A 113 -8.48 -19.04 -2.24
N THR A 114 -7.96 -18.17 -1.36
CA THR A 114 -7.16 -18.57 -0.20
C THR A 114 -7.88 -18.20 1.09
N LEU A 115 -8.15 -19.21 1.93
CA LEU A 115 -8.73 -19.03 3.26
C LEU A 115 -7.59 -19.01 4.29
N SER A 116 -7.12 -17.82 4.62
CA SER A 116 -5.97 -17.66 5.53
C SER A 116 -6.40 -17.73 6.99
N LEU A 117 -5.59 -18.38 7.81
CA LEU A 117 -5.91 -18.60 9.22
C LEU A 117 -5.43 -17.41 10.06
N GLN A 118 -6.34 -16.78 10.77
CA GLN A 118 -6.21 -15.69 11.73
C GLN A 118 -5.61 -14.40 11.16
N LEU A 119 -4.42 -14.45 10.59
CA LEU A 119 -3.66 -13.29 10.13
C LEU A 119 -3.29 -13.42 8.66
N PRO A 120 -3.25 -12.30 7.89
CA PRO A 120 -2.75 -12.31 6.54
C PRO A 120 -1.24 -12.58 6.53
N LYS A 121 -0.75 -13.11 5.44
CA LYS A 121 0.70 -13.32 5.25
C LYS A 121 1.26 -12.18 4.42
N LEU A 122 2.47 -11.72 4.74
CA LEU A 122 3.13 -10.61 4.03
C LEU A 122 3.17 -10.86 2.50
N ALA A 123 3.39 -12.10 2.10
CA ALA A 123 3.43 -12.50 0.69
C ALA A 123 2.12 -12.21 -0.07
N PHE A 124 0.96 -12.13 0.60
CA PHE A 124 -0.34 -11.84 -0.04
C PHE A 124 -0.46 -10.39 -0.52
N LEU A 125 0.31 -9.50 0.09
CA LEU A 125 0.30 -8.07 -0.20
C LEU A 125 1.22 -7.71 -1.39
N PHE A 126 1.89 -8.69 -1.99
CA PHE A 126 2.83 -8.50 -3.10
C PHE A 126 2.19 -8.88 -4.44
N ALA A 127 2.26 -7.96 -5.39
CA ALA A 127 1.58 -8.07 -6.68
C ALA A 127 1.95 -9.34 -7.47
N GLU A 128 3.21 -9.77 -7.42
CA GLU A 128 3.72 -10.95 -8.12
C GLU A 128 3.19 -12.29 -7.56
N ASN A 129 2.57 -12.27 -6.39
CA ASN A 129 1.99 -13.45 -5.75
C ASN A 129 0.47 -13.55 -5.94
N GLN A 130 -0.17 -12.52 -6.49
CA GLN A 130 -1.62 -12.51 -6.71
C GLN A 130 -2.09 -13.69 -7.57
N GLU A 131 -1.31 -14.10 -8.56
CA GLU A 131 -1.63 -15.26 -9.42
C GLU A 131 -1.67 -16.60 -8.66
N PHE A 132 -1.07 -16.67 -7.46
CA PHE A 132 -1.06 -17.86 -6.61
C PHE A 132 -2.10 -17.78 -5.50
N VAL A 133 -2.31 -16.58 -4.95
CA VAL A 133 -3.20 -16.35 -3.79
C VAL A 133 -4.66 -16.26 -4.20
N GLY A 134 -4.95 -15.72 -5.39
CA GLY A 134 -6.31 -15.41 -5.83
C GLY A 134 -6.98 -14.36 -4.94
N GLU A 135 -8.29 -14.51 -4.73
CA GLU A 135 -9.00 -13.78 -3.67
C GLU A 135 -8.70 -14.41 -2.31
N TRP A 136 -8.51 -13.61 -1.27
CA TRP A 136 -8.22 -14.17 0.04
C TRP A 136 -9.14 -13.60 1.12
N GLU A 137 -9.47 -14.47 2.09
CA GLU A 137 -10.30 -14.16 3.25
C GLU A 137 -9.60 -14.64 4.51
N LEU A 138 -9.80 -13.92 5.62
CA LEU A 138 -9.30 -14.32 6.93
C LEU A 138 -10.36 -15.14 7.65
N LEU A 139 -9.93 -16.30 8.16
CA LEU A 139 -10.74 -17.14 9.04
C LEU A 139 -10.24 -16.98 10.47
N ASP A 140 -11.08 -16.46 11.33
CA ASP A 140 -10.82 -16.48 12.78
C ASP A 140 -10.82 -17.94 13.27
N ILE A 141 -9.71 -18.31 13.89
CA ILE A 141 -9.53 -19.65 14.51
C ILE A 141 -9.49 -19.58 16.04
N GLY A 142 -9.82 -18.43 16.60
CA GLY A 142 -9.92 -18.21 18.06
C GLY A 142 -8.57 -18.12 18.76
N LEU A 143 -7.54 -17.54 18.11
CA LEU A 143 -6.30 -17.20 18.81
C LEU A 143 -6.57 -16.04 19.79
N SER A 144 -5.81 -15.99 20.87
CA SER A 144 -5.90 -14.93 21.87
C SER A 144 -5.49 -13.59 21.26
N GLU A 145 -6.37 -12.59 21.29
CA GLU A 145 -6.08 -11.23 20.83
C GLU A 145 -4.94 -10.62 21.65
N ASP A 146 -4.96 -10.78 22.98
CA ASP A 146 -3.87 -10.31 23.85
C ASP A 146 -2.51 -10.89 23.42
N ALA A 147 -2.48 -12.19 23.05
CA ALA A 147 -1.24 -12.83 22.62
C ALA A 147 -0.77 -12.32 21.24
N ILE A 148 -1.70 -11.95 20.36
CA ILE A 148 -1.37 -11.34 19.06
C ILE A 148 -0.80 -9.95 19.26
N GLU A 149 -1.41 -9.13 20.12
CA GLU A 149 -0.95 -7.77 20.43
C GLU A 149 0.44 -7.74 21.11
N GLU A 150 0.73 -8.73 21.97
CA GLU A 150 2.04 -8.87 22.63
C GLU A 150 3.16 -9.32 21.66
N MET A 151 2.83 -9.86 20.49
CA MET A 151 3.84 -10.33 19.54
C MET A 151 4.50 -9.15 18.82
N ALA A 152 5.81 -9.02 18.97
CA ALA A 152 6.58 -8.03 18.23
C ALA A 152 6.56 -8.33 16.72
N THR A 153 6.08 -7.40 15.93
CA THR A 153 6.11 -7.44 14.47
C THR A 153 6.51 -6.09 13.90
N ASP A 154 7.18 -6.12 12.75
CA ASP A 154 7.45 -4.90 11.96
C ASP A 154 6.34 -4.60 10.95
N TYR A 155 5.35 -5.47 10.82
CA TYR A 155 4.32 -5.41 9.79
C TYR A 155 2.93 -5.34 10.41
N SER A 156 2.15 -4.34 10.04
CA SER A 156 0.77 -4.16 10.49
C SER A 156 -0.14 -3.78 9.32
N LEU A 157 -1.41 -4.14 9.40
CA LEU A 157 -2.44 -3.56 8.54
C LEU A 157 -3.00 -2.31 9.19
N LEU A 158 -3.41 -1.33 8.38
CA LEU A 158 -4.18 -0.19 8.86
C LEU A 158 -5.66 -0.57 8.94
N GLU A 159 -6.24 -0.44 10.10
CA GLU A 159 -7.65 -0.69 10.36
C GLU A 159 -8.40 0.62 10.62
N ALA A 160 -9.72 0.60 10.46
CA ALA A 160 -10.54 1.80 10.58
C ALA A 160 -10.49 2.39 11.98
N GLU A 161 -10.59 1.53 13.00
CA GLU A 161 -10.59 1.91 14.41
C GLU A 161 -9.30 2.63 14.80
N ASP A 162 -8.15 2.08 14.40
CA ASP A 162 -6.84 2.69 14.67
C ASP A 162 -6.73 4.09 14.05
N MET A 163 -7.26 4.24 12.85
CA MET A 163 -7.21 5.50 12.12
C MET A 163 -8.19 6.54 12.70
N GLN A 164 -9.35 6.11 13.22
CA GLN A 164 -10.31 6.97 13.92
C GLN A 164 -9.71 7.54 15.21
N ASP A 165 -8.99 6.72 15.97
CA ASP A 165 -8.34 7.11 17.23
C ASP A 165 -7.25 8.18 17.03
N LEU A 166 -6.68 8.28 15.83
CA LEU A 166 -5.71 9.32 15.51
C LEU A 166 -6.33 10.71 15.26
N LEU A 167 -7.66 10.77 15.05
CA LEU A 167 -8.30 12.03 14.70
C LEU A 167 -8.25 13.05 15.82
N LYS A 168 -7.76 14.25 15.50
CA LYS A 168 -7.73 15.37 16.44
C LYS A 168 -9.09 16.08 16.43
N PRO A 169 -9.75 16.25 17.61
CA PRO A 169 -11.03 16.95 17.68
C PRO A 169 -10.89 18.42 17.30
N ARG A 170 -11.86 18.95 16.57
CA ARG A 170 -11.92 20.38 16.23
C ARG A 170 -12.71 21.15 17.28
N ASN A 171 -12.01 21.99 18.03
CA ASN A 171 -12.62 22.78 19.10
C ASN A 171 -13.53 23.87 18.52
N LYS A 172 -14.65 24.15 19.19
CA LYS A 172 -15.62 25.19 18.78
C LYS A 172 -15.00 26.60 18.66
N PHE A 173 -13.98 26.90 19.43
CA PHE A 173 -13.30 28.20 19.43
C PHE A 173 -12.02 28.21 18.60
N ALA A 174 -11.72 27.13 17.88
CA ALA A 174 -10.56 27.08 17.01
C ALA A 174 -10.71 28.03 15.81
N HIS A 175 -9.61 28.57 15.36
CA HIS A 175 -9.51 29.43 14.19
C HIS A 175 -8.56 28.84 13.14
N LYS A 176 -8.53 29.42 11.95
CA LYS A 176 -7.70 28.90 10.85
C LYS A 176 -6.21 28.73 11.19
N GLY A 177 -5.66 29.53 12.11
CA GLY A 177 -4.27 29.41 12.54
C GLY A 177 -3.97 28.14 13.35
N ASP A 178 -4.98 27.58 14.04
CA ASP A 178 -4.82 26.35 14.85
C ASP A 178 -4.69 25.10 13.98
N PHE A 179 -5.12 25.20 12.72
CA PHE A 179 -5.05 24.10 11.76
C PHE A 179 -3.86 24.21 10.80
N GLY A 180 -2.88 25.04 11.14
CA GLY A 180 -1.60 25.15 10.48
C GLY A 180 -1.60 25.89 9.15
N ARG A 181 -0.40 26.18 8.69
CA ARG A 181 -0.09 26.80 7.40
C ARG A 181 0.76 25.87 6.57
N ALA A 182 0.31 25.55 5.38
CA ALA A 182 1.02 24.73 4.42
C ALA A 182 1.54 25.57 3.26
N LEU A 183 2.74 25.26 2.79
CA LEU A 183 3.26 25.72 1.52
C LEU A 183 3.26 24.57 0.52
N LEU A 184 2.75 24.80 -0.69
CA LEU A 184 2.78 23.84 -1.79
C LEU A 184 3.57 24.44 -2.96
N ILE A 185 4.74 23.90 -3.24
CA ILE A 185 5.60 24.24 -4.39
C ILE A 185 5.29 23.24 -5.51
N ALA A 186 4.50 23.67 -6.50
CA ALA A 186 3.96 22.74 -7.48
C ALA A 186 3.54 23.44 -8.79
N GLY A 187 3.57 22.67 -9.88
CA GLY A 187 3.13 23.12 -11.19
C GLY A 187 4.23 23.80 -12.00
N SER A 188 4.11 23.68 -13.30
CA SER A 188 4.90 24.37 -14.32
C SER A 188 4.03 24.61 -15.55
N GLN A 189 4.57 25.26 -16.57
CA GLN A 189 3.84 25.46 -17.81
C GLN A 189 3.33 24.15 -18.40
N GLY A 190 2.01 24.04 -18.56
CA GLY A 190 1.33 22.82 -19.04
C GLY A 190 1.01 21.79 -17.95
N MET A 191 1.46 21.96 -16.70
CA MET A 191 1.24 21.03 -15.59
C MET A 191 0.55 21.66 -14.36
N ALA A 192 -0.18 22.75 -14.55
CA ALA A 192 -0.98 23.38 -13.48
C ALA A 192 -2.02 22.44 -12.85
N GLY A 193 -2.51 21.43 -13.60
CA GLY A 193 -3.50 20.48 -13.09
C GLY A 193 -3.04 19.70 -11.87
N ALA A 194 -1.77 19.30 -11.81
CA ALA A 194 -1.18 18.60 -10.67
C ALA A 194 -1.19 19.47 -9.41
N SER A 195 -0.79 20.75 -9.53
CA SER A 195 -0.81 21.70 -8.41
C SER A 195 -2.24 21.98 -7.91
N VAL A 196 -3.21 22.06 -8.82
CA VAL A 196 -4.63 22.27 -8.48
C VAL A 196 -5.21 21.06 -7.72
N LEU A 197 -4.90 19.84 -8.14
CA LEU A 197 -5.35 18.61 -7.47
C LEU A 197 -4.77 18.51 -6.06
N ALA A 198 -3.46 18.71 -5.91
CA ALA A 198 -2.80 18.69 -4.60
C ALA A 198 -3.33 19.79 -3.67
N ALA A 199 -3.53 21.01 -4.18
CA ALA A 199 -4.07 22.11 -3.39
C ALA A 199 -5.49 21.85 -2.90
N LYS A 200 -6.39 21.38 -3.80
CA LYS A 200 -7.76 21.04 -3.41
C LYS A 200 -7.78 19.92 -2.38
N ALA A 201 -6.95 18.88 -2.53
CA ALA A 201 -6.84 17.80 -1.58
C ALA A 201 -6.35 18.29 -0.22
N CYS A 202 -5.36 19.19 -0.19
CA CYS A 202 -4.85 19.81 1.03
C CYS A 202 -5.96 20.56 1.77
N LEU A 203 -6.71 21.42 1.08
CA LEU A 203 -7.83 22.17 1.66
C LEU A 203 -8.97 21.25 2.13
N ARG A 204 -9.29 20.21 1.36
CA ARG A 204 -10.31 19.21 1.72
C ARG A 204 -9.91 18.29 2.87
N SER A 205 -8.63 18.32 3.24
CA SER A 205 -8.08 17.58 4.39
C SER A 205 -7.85 18.46 5.61
N GLY A 206 -8.42 19.67 5.60
CA GLY A 206 -8.64 20.46 6.80
C GLY A 206 -7.50 21.39 7.21
N VAL A 207 -6.50 21.64 6.37
CA VAL A 207 -5.48 22.68 6.63
C VAL A 207 -6.11 24.05 6.84
N GLY A 208 -5.57 24.84 7.74
CA GLY A 208 -6.10 26.17 8.05
C GLY A 208 -5.79 27.22 6.99
N LEU A 209 -4.58 27.22 6.47
CA LEU A 209 -4.12 28.14 5.43
C LEU A 209 -3.21 27.37 4.45
N LEU A 210 -3.41 27.63 3.16
CA LEU A 210 -2.57 27.09 2.09
C LEU A 210 -2.02 28.26 1.25
N THR A 211 -0.70 28.29 1.09
CA THR A 211 -0.01 29.12 0.09
C THR A 211 0.53 28.20 -1.00
N MET A 212 0.37 28.60 -2.25
CA MET A 212 0.92 27.90 -3.39
C MET A 212 2.02 28.74 -4.03
N HIS A 213 3.23 28.21 -4.05
CA HIS A 213 4.33 28.79 -4.84
C HIS A 213 4.27 28.22 -6.25
N VAL A 214 4.01 29.08 -7.21
CA VAL A 214 3.75 28.69 -8.60
C VAL A 214 4.41 29.65 -9.59
N PRO A 215 4.80 29.21 -10.80
CA PRO A 215 5.24 30.11 -11.86
C PRO A 215 4.09 31.05 -12.31
N TYR A 216 4.45 32.22 -12.83
CA TYR A 216 3.47 33.25 -13.20
C TYR A 216 2.37 32.73 -14.14
N CYS A 217 2.73 31.88 -15.12
CA CYS A 217 1.75 31.29 -16.07
C CYS A 217 0.63 30.51 -15.38
N ASN A 218 0.84 29.98 -14.17
CA ASN A 218 -0.15 29.19 -13.43
C ASN A 218 -1.01 30.04 -12.48
N ASN A 219 -0.67 31.32 -12.22
CA ASN A 219 -1.36 32.15 -11.24
C ASN A 219 -2.87 32.21 -11.49
N MET A 220 -3.28 32.62 -12.69
CA MET A 220 -4.72 32.75 -13.03
C MET A 220 -5.45 31.42 -12.96
N ILE A 221 -4.78 30.31 -13.31
CA ILE A 221 -5.35 28.97 -13.23
C ILE A 221 -5.64 28.60 -11.77
N VAL A 222 -4.66 28.83 -10.89
CA VAL A 222 -4.78 28.52 -9.46
C VAL A 222 -5.83 29.40 -8.80
N GLN A 223 -5.78 30.72 -8.98
CA GLN A 223 -6.73 31.66 -8.39
C GLN A 223 -8.18 31.39 -8.83
N THR A 224 -8.37 30.90 -10.06
CA THR A 224 -9.70 30.51 -10.56
C THR A 224 -10.16 29.16 -10.03
N SER A 225 -9.25 28.19 -9.95
CA SER A 225 -9.60 26.79 -9.62
C SER A 225 -9.60 26.51 -8.12
N VAL A 226 -8.81 27.27 -7.33
CA VAL A 226 -8.61 27.09 -5.87
C VAL A 226 -8.64 28.48 -5.20
N PRO A 227 -9.80 29.15 -5.18
CA PRO A 227 -9.89 30.51 -4.66
C PRO A 227 -9.58 30.64 -3.16
N GLU A 228 -9.60 29.53 -2.42
CA GLU A 228 -9.25 29.50 -1.00
C GLU A 228 -7.73 29.53 -0.74
N ALA A 229 -6.90 29.23 -1.75
CA ALA A 229 -5.45 29.26 -1.61
C ALA A 229 -4.89 30.65 -1.94
N MET A 230 -3.88 31.06 -1.18
CA MET A 230 -3.03 32.20 -1.53
C MET A 230 -1.99 31.78 -2.56
N THR A 231 -1.51 32.68 -3.39
CA THR A 231 -0.42 32.43 -4.34
C THR A 231 0.79 33.29 -4.05
N GLU A 232 1.95 32.67 -4.12
CA GLU A 232 3.26 33.30 -4.18
C GLU A 232 3.85 33.00 -5.55
N LEU A 233 4.38 34.00 -6.24
CA LEU A 233 4.83 33.83 -7.62
C LEU A 233 6.32 33.62 -7.67
N ASP A 234 6.73 32.55 -8.38
CA ASP A 234 8.11 32.35 -8.77
C ASP A 234 8.59 33.49 -9.68
N PRO A 235 9.85 33.94 -9.59
CA PRO A 235 10.42 34.89 -10.55
C PRO A 235 10.39 34.42 -12.01
N SER A 236 10.36 33.09 -12.24
CA SER A 236 10.18 32.49 -13.56
C SER A 236 8.73 32.48 -14.00
N ASP A 237 8.51 32.76 -15.28
CA ASP A 237 7.17 32.68 -15.87
C ASP A 237 6.65 31.25 -16.01
N THR A 238 7.52 30.25 -16.10
CA THR A 238 7.16 28.90 -16.60
C THR A 238 7.46 27.74 -15.67
N CYS A 239 8.37 27.89 -14.72
CA CYS A 239 8.82 26.81 -13.84
C CYS A 239 9.19 27.31 -12.44
N PHE A 240 9.40 26.40 -11.50
CA PHE A 240 10.02 26.70 -10.22
C PHE A 240 11.52 26.91 -10.43
N ALA A 241 12.02 28.11 -10.23
CA ALA A 241 13.39 28.51 -10.51
C ALA A 241 14.13 29.10 -9.30
N CYS A 242 13.41 29.51 -8.25
CA CYS A 242 14.01 30.08 -7.04
C CYS A 242 13.38 29.49 -5.78
N PRO A 243 14.20 29.11 -4.77
CA PRO A 243 13.67 28.71 -3.48
C PRO A 243 12.92 29.86 -2.81
N THR A 244 11.92 29.53 -1.99
CA THR A 244 11.13 30.50 -1.23
C THR A 244 11.33 30.30 0.26
N ASP A 245 11.07 31.37 1.02
CA ASP A 245 11.12 31.34 2.48
C ASP A 245 10.05 30.41 3.05
N THR A 246 10.45 29.57 3.99
CA THR A 246 9.56 28.56 4.60
C THR A 246 9.34 28.74 6.10
N ASP A 247 9.86 29.80 6.72
CA ASP A 247 9.84 30.00 8.18
C ASP A 247 8.42 30.09 8.77
N ASP A 248 7.46 30.59 8.00
CA ASP A 248 6.06 30.75 8.43
C ASP A 248 5.20 29.48 8.25
N TYR A 249 5.74 28.42 7.65
CA TYR A 249 4.97 27.21 7.30
C TYR A 249 5.35 26.01 8.18
N GLN A 250 4.33 25.30 8.67
CA GLN A 250 4.50 24.09 9.48
C GLN A 250 4.87 22.87 8.65
N ALA A 251 4.53 22.88 7.35
CA ALA A 251 4.90 21.83 6.41
C ALA A 251 5.00 22.37 4.98
N VAL A 252 5.86 21.74 4.19
CA VAL A 252 6.10 22.10 2.78
C VAL A 252 5.87 20.89 1.89
N GLY A 253 5.01 21.00 0.90
CA GLY A 253 4.83 20.02 -0.16
C GLY A 253 5.59 20.47 -1.41
N ILE A 254 6.35 19.55 -2.04
CA ILE A 254 7.11 19.88 -3.24
C ILE A 254 7.08 18.72 -4.23
N GLY A 255 6.87 19.02 -5.52
CA GLY A 255 7.06 18.02 -6.56
C GLY A 255 5.97 17.88 -7.61
N PRO A 256 4.67 17.93 -7.27
CA PRO A 256 3.61 17.76 -8.25
C PRO A 256 3.73 18.72 -9.44
N GLY A 257 4.00 18.15 -10.63
CA GLY A 257 4.04 18.92 -11.88
C GLY A 257 5.12 19.99 -11.98
N LEU A 258 6.27 19.87 -11.31
CA LEU A 258 7.37 20.84 -11.41
C LEU A 258 8.09 20.81 -12.76
N GLY A 259 8.03 19.68 -13.47
CA GLY A 259 8.72 19.49 -14.73
C GLY A 259 10.19 19.13 -14.55
N LYS A 260 10.96 19.34 -15.64
CA LYS A 260 12.36 18.90 -15.73
C LYS A 260 13.29 20.02 -16.24
N ALA A 261 12.94 21.27 -15.98
CA ALA A 261 13.81 22.39 -16.32
C ALA A 261 15.09 22.33 -15.47
N GLU A 262 16.22 22.77 -16.01
CA GLU A 262 17.50 22.76 -15.29
C GLU A 262 17.45 23.69 -14.08
N GLU A 263 16.77 24.82 -14.21
CA GLU A 263 16.54 25.78 -13.12
C GLU A 263 15.77 25.13 -11.97
N THR A 264 14.77 24.29 -12.30
CA THR A 264 13.96 23.58 -11.30
C THR A 264 14.78 22.60 -10.48
N GLU A 265 15.74 21.89 -11.09
CA GLU A 265 16.62 20.96 -10.39
C GLU A 265 17.44 21.70 -9.33
N GLY A 266 18.08 22.83 -9.69
CA GLY A 266 18.84 23.67 -8.75
C GLY A 266 17.97 24.20 -7.63
N ALA A 267 16.80 24.75 -7.96
CA ALA A 267 15.86 25.34 -7.00
C ALA A 267 15.31 24.30 -5.98
N VAL A 268 15.01 23.07 -6.42
CA VAL A 268 14.58 21.97 -5.54
C VAL A 268 15.67 21.62 -4.53
N LEU A 269 16.92 21.50 -4.96
CA LEU A 269 18.04 21.17 -4.07
C LEU A 269 18.31 22.28 -3.06
N GLU A 270 18.25 23.53 -3.49
CA GLU A 270 18.45 24.69 -2.62
C GLU A 270 17.26 24.85 -1.64
N GLN A 271 16.04 24.56 -2.08
CA GLN A 271 14.87 24.54 -1.21
C GLN A 271 14.98 23.50 -0.11
N ILE A 272 15.50 22.30 -0.43
CA ILE A 272 15.76 21.25 0.58
C ILE A 272 16.77 21.72 1.61
N ASP A 273 17.85 22.36 1.17
CA ASP A 273 18.92 22.84 2.05
C ASP A 273 18.46 24.01 2.97
N SER A 274 17.51 24.81 2.53
CA SER A 274 16.98 25.98 3.29
C SER A 274 15.77 25.67 4.16
N CYS A 275 15.03 24.60 3.89
CA CYS A 275 13.80 24.26 4.61
C CYS A 275 14.08 23.60 5.97
N LEU A 276 13.42 24.09 7.03
CA LEU A 276 13.50 23.49 8.37
C LEU A 276 12.25 22.70 8.74
N SER A 277 11.13 22.93 8.08
CA SER A 277 9.85 22.27 8.32
C SER A 277 9.77 20.92 7.61
N PRO A 278 9.03 19.93 8.13
CA PRO A 278 8.82 18.64 7.46
C PRO A 278 8.32 18.82 6.02
N MET A 279 8.89 18.07 5.10
CA MET A 279 8.54 18.14 3.67
C MET A 279 7.80 16.90 3.21
N VAL A 280 6.81 17.08 2.34
CA VAL A 280 6.25 16.02 1.50
C VAL A 280 6.88 16.12 0.11
N VAL A 281 7.63 15.12 -0.30
CA VAL A 281 8.35 15.11 -1.57
C VAL A 281 7.77 14.04 -2.49
N ASP A 282 7.24 14.46 -3.64
CA ASP A 282 6.60 13.58 -4.61
C ASP A 282 7.05 13.87 -6.05
N ALA A 283 6.71 12.99 -6.96
CA ALA A 283 6.75 13.18 -8.40
C ALA A 283 8.10 13.71 -8.93
N ASP A 284 8.11 14.91 -9.54
CA ASP A 284 9.31 15.46 -10.16
C ASP A 284 10.42 15.78 -9.16
N ALA A 285 10.09 16.17 -7.92
CA ALA A 285 11.09 16.36 -6.87
C ALA A 285 11.77 15.03 -6.45
N LEU A 286 11.06 13.90 -6.47
CA LEU A 286 11.68 12.57 -6.30
C LEU A 286 12.63 12.24 -7.45
N ASN A 287 12.31 12.66 -8.68
CA ASN A 287 13.20 12.48 -9.83
C ASN A 287 14.49 13.29 -9.67
N VAL A 288 14.43 14.52 -9.13
CA VAL A 288 15.60 15.33 -8.79
C VAL A 288 16.44 14.61 -7.74
N LEU A 289 15.82 14.16 -6.65
CA LEU A 289 16.54 13.41 -5.59
C LEU A 289 17.17 12.11 -6.11
N ALA A 290 16.60 11.47 -7.11
CA ALA A 290 17.20 10.27 -7.70
C ALA A 290 18.56 10.56 -8.40
N GLY A 291 18.71 11.76 -8.97
CA GLY A 291 19.99 12.27 -9.49
C GLY A 291 20.97 12.71 -8.40
N HIS A 292 20.45 13.12 -7.24
CA HIS A 292 21.20 13.73 -6.14
C HIS A 292 20.92 13.06 -4.79
N ARG A 293 21.18 11.75 -4.70
CA ARG A 293 20.80 10.89 -3.54
C ARG A 293 21.35 11.37 -2.20
N ASN A 294 22.48 12.07 -2.19
CA ASN A 294 23.05 12.67 -0.99
C ASN A 294 22.16 13.75 -0.36
N TYR A 295 21.19 14.31 -1.09
CA TYR A 295 20.23 15.27 -0.56
C TYR A 295 19.09 14.60 0.23
N ILE A 296 18.84 13.31 0.06
CA ILE A 296 17.81 12.60 0.85
C ILE A 296 18.10 12.70 2.35
N GLY A 297 19.37 12.57 2.76
CA GLY A 297 19.80 12.72 4.15
C GLY A 297 19.83 14.16 4.66
N ARG A 298 19.55 15.17 3.80
CA ARG A 298 19.44 16.58 4.17
C ARG A 298 17.99 17.04 4.37
N LEU A 299 17.03 16.21 3.99
CA LEU A 299 15.62 16.52 4.23
C LEU A 299 15.36 16.75 5.72
N PRO A 300 14.54 17.74 6.06
CA PRO A 300 14.15 18.00 7.45
C PRO A 300 13.61 16.74 8.13
N LYS A 301 13.85 16.63 9.43
CA LYS A 301 13.32 15.51 10.22
C LYS A 301 11.80 15.44 10.11
N GLY A 302 11.27 14.25 9.93
CA GLY A 302 9.83 14.04 9.76
C GLY A 302 9.33 14.19 8.33
N SER A 303 10.22 14.43 7.36
CA SER A 303 9.83 14.46 5.94
C SER A 303 9.35 13.11 5.44
N ILE A 304 8.43 13.16 4.47
CA ILE A 304 7.75 11.99 3.89
C ILE A 304 7.97 11.98 2.38
N LEU A 305 8.54 10.90 1.86
CA LEU A 305 8.59 10.64 0.41
C LEU A 305 7.38 9.79 0.00
N THR A 306 6.82 10.06 -1.19
CA THR A 306 5.64 9.33 -1.69
C THR A 306 5.90 8.62 -3.03
N PRO A 307 6.95 7.79 -3.16
CA PRO A 307 7.29 7.19 -4.44
C PRO A 307 6.32 6.10 -4.87
N HIS A 308 6.02 6.02 -6.17
CA HIS A 308 5.54 4.79 -6.77
C HIS A 308 6.74 3.83 -7.03
N PRO A 309 6.53 2.53 -7.34
CA PRO A 309 7.62 1.55 -7.46
C PRO A 309 8.78 1.97 -8.37
N LYS A 310 8.49 2.60 -9.51
CA LYS A 310 9.55 3.04 -10.44
C LYS A 310 10.34 4.26 -9.94
N GLU A 311 9.70 5.16 -9.18
CA GLU A 311 10.37 6.29 -8.54
C GLU A 311 11.30 5.78 -7.43
N LEU A 312 10.81 4.85 -6.60
CA LEU A 312 11.65 4.23 -5.58
C LEU A 312 12.87 3.52 -6.21
N GLU A 313 12.70 2.76 -7.28
CA GLU A 313 13.83 2.10 -7.96
C GLU A 313 14.88 3.07 -8.51
N ARG A 314 14.50 4.30 -8.86
CA ARG A 314 15.49 5.36 -9.20
C ARG A 314 16.29 5.80 -7.98
N LEU A 315 15.69 5.79 -6.79
CA LEU A 315 16.36 6.14 -5.54
C LEU A 315 17.26 5.02 -5.01
N VAL A 316 16.79 3.76 -5.02
CA VAL A 316 17.46 2.64 -4.35
C VAL A 316 18.09 1.62 -5.30
N GLY A 317 17.89 1.77 -6.61
CA GLY A 317 18.29 0.78 -7.62
C GLY A 317 17.19 -0.22 -7.94
N LYS A 318 17.36 -0.98 -9.02
CA LYS A 318 16.41 -1.99 -9.47
C LYS A 318 16.13 -3.03 -8.38
N CYS A 319 14.89 -3.52 -8.34
CA CYS A 319 14.42 -4.56 -7.43
C CYS A 319 13.93 -5.75 -8.24
N GLN A 320 14.19 -6.98 -7.76
CA GLN A 320 13.76 -8.21 -8.43
C GLN A 320 12.25 -8.47 -8.22
N ASP A 321 11.75 -8.11 -7.03
CA ASP A 321 10.36 -8.31 -6.61
C ASP A 321 9.93 -7.26 -5.58
N SER A 322 8.71 -7.41 -5.04
CA SER A 322 8.17 -6.51 -4.03
C SER A 322 8.83 -6.67 -2.66
N TYR A 323 9.30 -7.86 -2.31
CA TYR A 323 10.01 -8.09 -1.04
C TYR A 323 11.36 -7.35 -1.01
N GLU A 324 12.16 -7.48 -2.07
CA GLU A 324 13.42 -6.72 -2.20
C GLU A 324 13.16 -5.22 -2.23
N ARG A 325 12.09 -4.78 -2.91
CA ARG A 325 11.68 -3.37 -2.95
C ARG A 325 11.35 -2.84 -1.56
N LEU A 326 10.56 -3.57 -0.79
CA LEU A 326 10.22 -3.23 0.60
C LEU A 326 11.48 -3.16 1.47
N THR A 327 12.37 -4.14 1.35
CA THR A 327 13.62 -4.20 2.11
C THR A 327 14.52 -3.00 1.83
N LYS A 328 14.69 -2.63 0.55
CA LYS A 328 15.48 -1.44 0.15
C LYS A 328 14.82 -0.14 0.59
N ALA A 329 13.50 -0.06 0.56
CA ALA A 329 12.77 1.11 1.06
C ALA A 329 12.93 1.27 2.58
N ARG A 330 12.87 0.17 3.34
CA ARG A 330 13.14 0.16 4.79
C ARG A 330 14.57 0.62 5.11
N GLU A 331 15.54 0.17 4.33
CA GLU A 331 16.93 0.59 4.50
C GLU A 331 17.12 2.08 4.20
N LEU A 332 16.49 2.60 3.12
CA LEU A 332 16.51 4.02 2.80
C LEU A 332 15.85 4.84 3.93
N ALA A 333 14.66 4.45 4.41
CA ALA A 333 13.97 5.14 5.49
C ALA A 333 14.83 5.22 6.76
N ARG A 334 15.46 4.10 7.13
CA ARG A 334 16.30 4.00 8.32
C ARG A 334 17.58 4.82 8.22
N THR A 335 18.28 4.77 7.09
CA THR A 335 19.57 5.45 6.91
C THR A 335 19.41 6.96 6.76
N SER A 336 18.27 7.41 6.20
CA SER A 336 17.99 8.82 5.98
C SER A 336 17.12 9.47 7.06
N GLY A 337 16.56 8.69 7.98
CA GLY A 337 15.70 9.19 9.06
C GLY A 337 14.37 9.76 8.59
N ILE A 338 13.84 9.30 7.43
CA ILE A 338 12.63 9.80 6.78
C ILE A 338 11.53 8.75 6.73
N TYR A 339 10.31 9.18 6.46
CA TYR A 339 9.18 8.30 6.19
C TYR A 339 9.02 8.08 4.69
N ILE A 340 8.51 6.92 4.30
CA ILE A 340 8.24 6.61 2.90
C ILE A 340 6.83 6.03 2.78
N ILE A 341 6.00 6.61 1.93
CA ILE A 341 4.75 6.01 1.46
C ILE A 341 5.04 5.37 0.10
N LEU A 342 5.27 4.07 0.07
CA LEU A 342 5.43 3.32 -1.18
C LEU A 342 4.06 2.99 -1.75
N LYS A 343 3.72 3.64 -2.85
CA LYS A 343 2.42 3.50 -3.53
C LYS A 343 2.29 2.15 -4.24
N GLY A 344 1.13 1.50 -4.10
CA GLY A 344 0.81 0.21 -4.72
C GLY A 344 -0.64 -0.19 -4.45
N ALA A 345 -1.04 -1.42 -4.82
CA ALA A 345 -2.36 -1.95 -4.47
C ALA A 345 -2.54 -2.04 -2.95
N TYR A 346 -1.55 -2.56 -2.27
CA TYR A 346 -1.37 -2.43 -0.82
C TYR A 346 -0.24 -1.42 -0.59
N SER A 347 -0.57 -0.13 -0.61
CA SER A 347 0.41 0.92 -0.30
C SER A 347 0.94 0.73 1.12
N VAL A 348 2.22 1.03 1.36
CA VAL A 348 2.83 0.83 2.67
C VAL A 348 3.53 2.08 3.16
N VAL A 349 3.26 2.46 4.41
CA VAL A 349 4.02 3.46 5.16
C VAL A 349 5.20 2.76 5.82
N ILE A 350 6.40 3.28 5.58
CA ILE A 350 7.65 2.77 6.13
C ILE A 350 8.25 3.84 7.02
N THR A 351 8.51 3.50 8.27
CA THR A 351 9.07 4.43 9.26
C THR A 351 10.60 4.37 9.31
N PRO A 352 11.27 5.39 9.86
CA PRO A 352 12.71 5.35 10.12
C PRO A 352 13.16 4.20 11.04
N GLN A 353 12.25 3.67 11.87
CA GLN A 353 12.49 2.51 12.74
C GLN A 353 12.36 1.18 11.99
N GLY A 354 11.85 1.21 10.75
CA GLY A 354 11.66 0.03 9.91
C GLY A 354 10.29 -0.64 10.07
N LYS A 355 9.35 -0.05 10.80
CA LYS A 355 7.96 -0.51 10.84
C LYS A 355 7.28 -0.26 9.49
N CYS A 356 6.37 -1.12 9.12
CA CYS A 356 5.63 -1.11 7.85
C CYS A 356 4.15 -1.23 8.12
N TYR A 357 3.37 -0.22 7.73
CA TYR A 357 1.92 -0.19 7.86
C TYR A 357 1.30 -0.30 6.47
N PHE A 358 0.63 -1.41 6.20
CA PHE A 358 -0.01 -1.68 4.90
C PHE A 358 -1.43 -1.18 4.89
N ASN A 359 -1.79 -0.47 3.85
CA ASN A 359 -3.12 0.05 3.64
C ASN A 359 -4.01 -0.95 2.91
N THR A 360 -5.24 -1.11 3.39
CA THR A 360 -6.25 -2.00 2.82
C THR A 360 -7.33 -1.26 2.02
N THR A 361 -7.38 0.07 2.11
CA THR A 361 -8.32 0.90 1.34
C THR A 361 -7.76 1.24 -0.05
N GLY A 362 -8.67 1.53 -0.97
CA GLY A 362 -8.33 1.85 -2.35
C GLY A 362 -8.68 0.73 -3.33
N ASN A 363 -8.73 1.07 -4.59
CA ASN A 363 -9.16 0.18 -5.66
C ASN A 363 -8.42 0.46 -6.98
N PRO A 364 -8.48 -0.46 -7.96
CA PRO A 364 -7.79 -0.31 -9.25
C PRO A 364 -8.18 0.94 -10.05
N GLY A 365 -9.38 1.52 -9.84
CA GLY A 365 -9.80 2.77 -10.48
C GLY A 365 -8.94 3.97 -10.11
N MET A 366 -8.23 3.91 -8.98
CA MET A 366 -7.29 4.95 -8.56
C MET A 366 -5.99 4.97 -9.39
N ALA A 367 -5.76 4.00 -10.26
CA ALA A 367 -4.64 3.97 -11.21
C ALA A 367 -4.87 4.97 -12.36
N THR A 368 -5.03 6.24 -12.03
CA THR A 368 -5.28 7.37 -12.94
C THR A 368 -4.30 8.52 -12.66
N GLY A 369 -4.05 9.35 -13.69
CA GLY A 369 -3.19 10.52 -13.54
C GLY A 369 -3.74 11.49 -12.50
N GLY A 370 -2.87 11.99 -11.61
CA GLY A 370 -3.23 12.94 -10.57
C GLY A 370 -3.58 12.33 -9.21
N SER A 371 -3.81 11.02 -9.12
CA SER A 371 -4.12 10.35 -7.83
C SER A 371 -2.99 10.53 -6.80
N GLY A 372 -1.72 10.47 -7.23
CA GLY A 372 -0.56 10.77 -6.39
C GLY A 372 -0.53 12.21 -5.90
N ASP A 373 -0.87 13.18 -6.77
CA ASP A 373 -0.92 14.60 -6.41
C ASP A 373 -1.97 14.85 -5.31
N VAL A 374 -3.10 14.14 -5.38
CA VAL A 374 -4.14 14.17 -4.32
C VAL A 374 -3.55 13.68 -2.99
N LEU A 375 -2.85 12.52 -2.99
CA LEU A 375 -2.21 11.99 -1.78
C LEU A 375 -1.21 13.00 -1.18
N THR A 376 -0.37 13.62 -2.03
CA THR A 376 0.56 14.66 -1.59
C THR A 376 -0.15 15.79 -0.86
N GLY A 377 -1.29 16.25 -1.37
CA GLY A 377 -2.11 17.28 -0.73
C GLY A 377 -2.67 16.84 0.63
N VAL A 378 -3.14 15.59 0.75
CA VAL A 378 -3.65 15.05 2.03
C VAL A 378 -2.53 14.98 3.08
N VAL A 379 -1.38 14.41 2.71
CA VAL A 379 -0.21 14.30 3.62
C VAL A 379 0.25 15.69 4.07
N LEU A 380 0.36 16.64 3.14
CA LEU A 380 0.75 18.03 3.43
C LEU A 380 -0.20 18.68 4.46
N ALA A 381 -1.50 18.49 4.28
CA ALA A 381 -2.51 19.03 5.19
C ALA A 381 -2.36 18.51 6.62
N LEU A 382 -2.12 17.22 6.78
CA LEU A 382 -1.98 16.60 8.09
C LEU A 382 -0.69 16.99 8.79
N LEU A 383 0.43 17.05 8.07
CA LEU A 383 1.70 17.55 8.62
C LEU A 383 1.54 19.01 9.07
N ALA A 384 0.92 19.87 8.26
CA ALA A 384 0.70 21.27 8.61
C ALA A 384 -0.18 21.44 9.85
N GLN A 385 -1.14 20.53 10.07
CA GLN A 385 -1.98 20.48 11.29
C GLN A 385 -1.24 19.92 12.51
N GLY A 386 0.04 19.59 12.38
CA GLY A 386 0.87 19.15 13.48
C GLY A 386 0.64 17.68 13.88
N TYR A 387 0.11 16.84 12.99
CA TYR A 387 0.16 15.39 13.19
C TYR A 387 1.62 14.92 13.19
N ALA A 388 1.96 13.93 14.01
CA ALA A 388 3.24 13.25 13.89
C ALA A 388 3.37 12.64 12.49
N SER A 389 4.58 12.57 11.95
CA SER A 389 4.76 12.12 10.54
C SER A 389 4.28 10.71 10.28
N GLU A 390 4.38 9.83 11.27
CA GLU A 390 3.84 8.46 11.21
C GLU A 390 2.31 8.48 11.07
N ASP A 391 1.65 9.19 11.98
CA ASP A 391 0.18 9.32 11.99
C ASP A 391 -0.31 10.01 10.72
N ALA A 392 0.37 11.09 10.30
CA ALA A 392 0.04 11.82 9.07
C ALA A 392 0.13 10.92 7.84
N ALA A 393 1.18 10.10 7.74
CA ALA A 393 1.37 9.18 6.62
C ALA A 393 0.32 8.07 6.60
N CYS A 394 0.05 7.43 7.74
CA CYS A 394 -0.93 6.35 7.87
C CYS A 394 -2.36 6.85 7.59
N LEU A 395 -2.75 7.93 8.26
CA LEU A 395 -4.08 8.51 8.12
C LEU A 395 -4.31 9.06 6.69
N ALA A 396 -3.32 9.75 6.10
CA ALA A 396 -3.42 10.24 4.73
C ALA A 396 -3.62 9.10 3.73
N MET A 397 -2.85 8.04 3.85
CA MET A 397 -2.92 6.91 2.95
C MET A 397 -4.27 6.19 3.07
N TYR A 398 -4.75 5.98 4.30
CA TYR A 398 -6.03 5.34 4.56
C TYR A 398 -7.21 6.16 4.00
N VAL A 399 -7.28 7.45 4.33
CA VAL A 399 -8.37 8.34 3.89
C VAL A 399 -8.34 8.57 2.38
N HIS A 400 -7.16 8.67 1.77
CA HIS A 400 -7.02 8.77 0.32
C HIS A 400 -7.60 7.53 -0.37
N GLY A 401 -7.28 6.33 0.11
CA GLY A 401 -7.82 5.08 -0.39
C GLY A 401 -9.34 4.99 -0.19
N LEU A 402 -9.83 5.32 1.01
CA LEU A 402 -11.26 5.35 1.33
C LEU A 402 -12.04 6.33 0.43
N ALA A 403 -11.49 7.51 0.17
CA ALA A 403 -12.08 8.46 -0.79
C ALA A 403 -12.12 7.89 -2.21
N GLY A 404 -11.09 7.13 -2.61
CA GLY A 404 -11.05 6.38 -3.86
C GLY A 404 -12.15 5.31 -3.93
N ASP A 405 -12.39 4.58 -2.84
CA ASP A 405 -13.43 3.54 -2.78
C ASP A 405 -14.84 4.15 -2.87
N ILE A 406 -15.07 5.28 -2.19
CA ILE A 406 -16.32 6.05 -2.32
C ILE A 406 -16.50 6.53 -3.77
N ALA A 407 -15.46 7.05 -4.40
CA ALA A 407 -15.49 7.49 -5.80
C ALA A 407 -15.76 6.33 -6.76
N CYS A 408 -15.09 5.18 -6.57
CA CYS A 408 -15.31 3.98 -7.37
C CYS A 408 -16.74 3.46 -7.25
N LYS A 409 -17.27 3.42 -6.03
CA LYS A 409 -18.68 3.02 -5.80
C LYS A 409 -19.69 3.93 -6.49
N LYS A 410 -19.35 5.23 -6.61
CA LYS A 410 -20.23 6.23 -7.23
C LYS A 410 -20.11 6.29 -8.75
N TYR A 411 -18.90 6.21 -9.30
CA TYR A 411 -18.62 6.48 -10.72
C TYR A 411 -18.13 5.24 -11.48
N GLY A 412 -17.82 4.13 -10.78
CA GLY A 412 -17.20 2.94 -11.35
C GLY A 412 -15.70 3.08 -11.53
N ALA A 413 -14.99 1.96 -11.54
CA ALA A 413 -13.52 1.93 -11.63
C ALA A 413 -12.96 2.49 -12.96
N ILE A 414 -13.73 2.41 -14.05
CA ILE A 414 -13.28 2.87 -15.38
C ILE A 414 -13.43 4.38 -15.51
N GLY A 415 -14.51 4.96 -14.96
CA GLY A 415 -14.87 6.35 -15.18
C GLY A 415 -14.35 7.34 -14.15
N MET A 416 -13.86 6.87 -13.01
CA MET A 416 -13.37 7.76 -11.96
C MET A 416 -12.04 8.43 -12.33
N THR A 417 -11.87 9.65 -11.84
CA THR A 417 -10.68 10.48 -12.01
C THR A 417 -10.12 10.93 -10.67
N ALA A 418 -8.92 11.51 -10.64
CA ALA A 418 -8.35 12.10 -9.42
C ALA A 418 -9.22 13.22 -8.84
N GLY A 419 -9.94 13.98 -9.69
CA GLY A 419 -10.91 14.99 -9.25
C GLY A 419 -12.08 14.41 -8.47
N ASP A 420 -12.48 13.17 -8.79
CA ASP A 420 -13.54 12.47 -8.05
C ASP A 420 -13.04 12.04 -6.67
N ILE A 421 -11.77 11.62 -6.56
CA ILE A 421 -11.14 11.31 -5.26
C ILE A 421 -11.17 12.58 -4.38
N VAL A 422 -10.72 13.74 -4.90
CA VAL A 422 -10.78 15.03 -4.20
C VAL A 422 -12.20 15.36 -3.74
N THR A 423 -13.19 15.13 -4.61
CA THR A 423 -14.60 15.39 -4.30
C THR A 423 -15.14 14.49 -3.19
N CYS A 424 -14.61 13.27 -3.08
CA CYS A 424 -15.01 12.28 -2.07
C CYS A 424 -14.23 12.39 -0.75
N LEU A 425 -13.10 13.13 -0.69
CA LEU A 425 -12.36 13.34 0.57
C LEU A 425 -13.24 13.80 1.74
N PRO A 426 -14.14 14.80 1.60
CA PRO A 426 -14.99 15.20 2.71
C PRO A 426 -15.94 14.09 3.22
N LEU A 427 -16.33 13.18 2.35
CA LEU A 427 -17.16 12.04 2.74
C LEU A 427 -16.31 10.98 3.47
N ALA A 428 -15.09 10.76 3.02
CA ALA A 428 -14.16 9.86 3.70
C ALA A 428 -13.84 10.37 5.11
N TRP A 429 -13.52 11.66 5.27
CA TRP A 429 -13.32 12.26 6.58
C TRP A 429 -14.53 12.12 7.50
N ARG A 430 -15.73 12.39 6.99
CA ARG A 430 -16.96 12.23 7.77
C ARG A 430 -17.18 10.79 8.25
N MET A 431 -16.86 9.80 7.42
CA MET A 431 -16.93 8.39 7.84
C MET A 431 -15.91 8.03 8.92
N MET A 432 -14.80 8.75 8.97
CA MET A 432 -13.80 8.59 10.02
C MET A 432 -14.19 9.29 11.33
N GLU A 433 -15.10 10.26 11.30
CA GLU A 433 -15.61 11.00 12.47
C GLU A 433 -16.82 10.30 13.12
N GLU A 434 -17.50 9.40 12.40
CA GLU A 434 -18.67 8.61 12.85
C GLU A 434 -18.24 7.32 13.56
#